data_e34ba1bd146df76670e77d92ef0b1bd6
#
_entry.id   e34ba1bd146df76670e77d92ef0b1bd6
#
_cell.length_a   1.000
_cell.length_b   1.000
_cell.length_c   1.000
_cell.angle_alpha   90.00
_cell.angle_beta   90.00
_cell.angle_gamma   90.00
#
_symmetry.space_group_name_H-M   'P 1'
#
loop_
_entity.id
_entity.type
_entity.pdbx_description
1 polymer ?
#
loop_
_entity_poly.entity_id
_entity_poly.type
_entity_poly.pdbx_seq_one_letter_code
_entity_poly.pdbx_strand_id
1 'polypeptide(L)'
;MLSRPGRLHLSPRLGSEFGLLAVLAAVFAFNLGSAAWSAIVAERLTQNGAGTTVLGVLYAICEVSRLPAALLLPAATLRHGARRVTQGGLIILLALPLIALSGLGDRQMTAIFVLSALPAMAVYVGMPALVIGASREGRDGRSLAWLGLAGGAGGALGPTAGGLLADSYGILPVLLLFATGAAVMLPVATFGALPPRTAWPGWSTLFGRGLPWLPLMALGLASAADAGRAALVPGELVHHGEPLAGAGLLLTAGAAVAGLGFLIFGRMADRQSASRVVGLGVLVLVAGSFASALAIHWAPAFVVASSTLGMGASGTRLGAELALIGWLGRDRAGVAAALGETTVLGGRVLGAPAVGSLGDAYGGAYAFNAIGLTALLSAGALMALAALRLRHNPVVRPSA
;
A
#
# COMPACT_ATOMS: atom_id res chain seq x y z
N MET A 1 -50.09 -8.99 -16.77
CA MET A 1 -48.89 -9.83 -16.45
C MET A 1 -47.83 -9.57 -17.51
N LEU A 2 -46.91 -8.63 -17.27
CA LEU A 2 -45.80 -8.34 -18.18
C LEU A 2 -44.59 -9.17 -17.71
N SER A 3 -44.17 -10.12 -18.54
CA SER A 3 -42.98 -10.96 -18.31
C SER A 3 -41.74 -10.07 -18.23
N ARG A 4 -41.03 -10.13 -17.08
CA ARG A 4 -39.72 -9.51 -16.90
C ARG A 4 -38.74 -10.12 -17.91
N PRO A 5 -37.96 -9.32 -18.67
CA PRO A 5 -36.96 -9.83 -19.57
C PRO A 5 -35.93 -10.63 -18.76
N GLY A 6 -35.65 -11.85 -19.22
CA GLY A 6 -34.72 -12.78 -18.57
C GLY A 6 -33.34 -12.15 -18.38
N ARG A 7 -32.90 -12.04 -17.14
CA ARG A 7 -31.50 -11.76 -16.82
C ARG A 7 -30.67 -12.90 -17.38
N LEU A 8 -29.82 -12.59 -18.35
CA LEU A 8 -28.76 -13.48 -18.78
C LEU A 8 -27.96 -13.89 -17.53
N HIS A 9 -28.23 -15.09 -17.02
CA HIS A 9 -27.43 -15.74 -16.00
C HIS A 9 -26.09 -16.16 -16.66
N LEU A 10 -25.17 -15.22 -16.82
CA LEU A 10 -23.76 -15.56 -17.03
C LEU A 10 -23.35 -16.45 -15.83
N SER A 11 -22.78 -17.61 -16.12
CA SER A 11 -22.39 -18.56 -15.09
C SER A 11 -21.56 -17.84 -14.02
N PRO A 12 -21.87 -17.98 -12.72
CA PRO A 12 -21.22 -17.19 -11.67
C PRO A 12 -19.68 -17.34 -11.61
N ARG A 13 -19.15 -18.38 -12.26
CA ARG A 13 -17.71 -18.71 -12.27
C ARG A 13 -16.88 -17.87 -13.26
N LEU A 14 -17.36 -17.65 -14.49
CA LEU A 14 -16.67 -16.83 -15.50
C LEU A 14 -16.70 -15.34 -15.14
N GLY A 15 -17.80 -14.86 -14.56
CA GLY A 15 -17.93 -13.46 -14.14
C GLY A 15 -16.99 -13.06 -13.02
N SER A 16 -16.66 -13.98 -12.09
CA SER A 16 -15.79 -13.65 -10.95
C SER A 16 -14.30 -13.58 -11.32
N GLU A 17 -13.81 -14.45 -12.20
CA GLU A 17 -12.40 -14.47 -12.60
C GLU A 17 -12.07 -13.31 -13.55
N PHE A 18 -12.95 -13.03 -14.50
CA PHE A 18 -12.81 -11.86 -15.38
C PHE A 18 -12.88 -10.55 -14.57
N GLY A 19 -13.79 -10.47 -13.59
CA GLY A 19 -13.89 -9.31 -12.70
C GLY A 19 -12.60 -9.07 -11.91
N LEU A 20 -12.00 -10.13 -11.37
CA LEU A 20 -10.73 -10.00 -10.64
C LEU A 20 -9.59 -9.51 -11.55
N LEU A 21 -9.43 -10.10 -12.74
CA LEU A 21 -8.40 -9.66 -13.69
C LEU A 21 -8.59 -8.20 -14.09
N ALA A 22 -9.82 -7.77 -14.35
CA ALA A 22 -10.12 -6.37 -14.68
C ALA A 22 -9.75 -5.43 -13.51
N VAL A 23 -10.05 -5.83 -12.26
CA VAL A 23 -9.63 -5.06 -11.06
C VAL A 23 -8.12 -4.96 -10.99
N LEU A 24 -7.39 -6.07 -11.17
CA LEU A 24 -5.93 -6.08 -11.09
C LEU A 24 -5.29 -5.21 -12.18
N ALA A 25 -5.78 -5.30 -13.43
CA ALA A 25 -5.31 -4.47 -14.53
C ALA A 25 -5.58 -2.96 -14.27
N ALA A 26 -6.73 -2.64 -13.73
CA ALA A 26 -7.08 -1.27 -13.38
C ALA A 26 -6.24 -0.73 -12.22
N VAL A 27 -5.96 -1.55 -11.20
CA VAL A 27 -5.06 -1.20 -10.09
C VAL A 27 -3.63 -0.98 -10.58
N PHE A 28 -3.15 -1.83 -11.47
CA PHE A 28 -1.86 -1.64 -12.13
C PHE A 28 -1.81 -0.30 -12.87
N ALA A 29 -2.78 -0.02 -13.75
CA ALA A 29 -2.83 1.22 -14.51
C ALA A 29 -2.93 2.47 -13.62
N PHE A 30 -3.73 2.41 -12.56
CA PHE A 30 -3.86 3.50 -11.59
C PHE A 30 -2.54 3.78 -10.86
N ASN A 31 -1.88 2.74 -10.35
CA ASN A 31 -0.62 2.91 -9.64
C ASN A 31 0.53 3.31 -10.58
N LEU A 32 0.54 2.84 -11.83
CA LEU A 32 1.47 3.27 -12.86
C LEU A 32 1.37 4.79 -13.09
N GLY A 33 0.16 5.27 -13.34
CA GLY A 33 -0.09 6.71 -13.56
C GLY A 33 0.20 7.55 -12.32
N SER A 34 -0.21 7.10 -11.14
CA SER A 34 0.03 7.80 -9.86
C SER A 34 1.51 7.92 -9.55
N ALA A 35 2.28 6.84 -9.71
CA ALA A 35 3.72 6.83 -9.46
C ALA A 35 4.49 7.63 -10.51
N ALA A 36 4.08 7.57 -11.79
CA ALA A 36 4.63 8.40 -12.85
C ALA A 36 4.45 9.90 -12.52
N TRP A 37 3.24 10.30 -12.16
CA TRP A 37 2.93 11.67 -11.79
C TRP A 37 3.75 12.13 -10.58
N SER A 38 3.81 11.33 -9.52
CA SER A 38 4.58 11.64 -8.30
C SER A 38 6.06 11.86 -8.59
N ALA A 39 6.67 11.01 -9.42
CA ALA A 39 8.08 11.09 -9.77
C ALA A 39 8.37 12.38 -10.56
N ILE A 40 7.56 12.69 -11.57
CA ILE A 40 7.76 13.88 -12.42
C ILE A 40 7.54 15.18 -11.64
N VAL A 41 6.58 15.22 -10.70
CA VAL A 41 6.42 16.39 -9.82
C VAL A 41 7.67 16.61 -8.98
N ALA A 42 8.21 15.55 -8.35
CA ALA A 42 9.40 15.63 -7.54
C ALA A 42 10.62 16.09 -8.37
N GLU A 43 10.83 15.48 -9.54
CA GLU A 43 11.93 15.81 -10.45
C GLU A 43 11.85 17.28 -10.91
N ARG A 44 10.67 17.72 -11.35
CA ARG A 44 10.47 19.10 -11.83
C ARG A 44 10.73 20.14 -10.75
N LEU A 45 10.25 19.88 -9.53
CA LEU A 45 10.51 20.76 -8.39
C LEU A 45 12.01 20.82 -8.05
N THR A 46 12.70 19.68 -8.14
CA THR A 46 14.16 19.61 -7.94
C THR A 46 14.91 20.39 -9.01
N GLN A 47 14.54 20.25 -10.28
CA GLN A 47 15.12 21.02 -11.40
C GLN A 47 14.93 22.52 -11.22
N ASN A 48 13.83 22.94 -10.59
CA ASN A 48 13.55 24.34 -10.27
C ASN A 48 14.16 24.80 -8.93
N GLY A 49 15.08 24.01 -8.36
CA GLY A 49 15.86 24.39 -7.18
C GLY A 49 15.23 24.00 -5.84
N ALA A 50 14.16 23.18 -5.83
CA ALA A 50 13.64 22.67 -4.57
C ALA A 50 14.64 21.69 -3.94
N GLY A 51 15.08 21.97 -2.73
CA GLY A 51 15.92 21.04 -1.96
C GLY A 51 15.15 19.79 -1.49
N THR A 52 15.91 18.77 -1.07
CA THR A 52 15.37 17.50 -0.53
C THR A 52 14.40 17.70 0.63
N THR A 53 14.64 18.69 1.47
CA THR A 53 13.75 19.07 2.57
C THR A 53 12.39 19.53 2.07
N VAL A 54 12.31 20.32 0.99
CA VAL A 54 11.04 20.79 0.40
C VAL A 54 10.24 19.60 -0.13
N LEU A 55 10.89 18.66 -0.81
CA LEU A 55 10.26 17.43 -1.28
C LEU A 55 9.76 16.57 -0.11
N GLY A 56 10.59 16.40 0.92
CA GLY A 56 10.21 15.69 2.14
C GLY A 56 8.97 16.29 2.81
N VAL A 57 8.91 17.61 2.93
CA VAL A 57 7.73 18.33 3.46
C VAL A 57 6.51 18.13 2.56
N LEU A 58 6.67 18.18 1.25
CA LEU A 58 5.58 17.96 0.29
C LEU A 58 4.99 16.56 0.44
N TYR A 59 5.84 15.53 0.50
CA TYR A 59 5.39 14.16 0.75
C TYR A 59 4.71 14.02 2.12
N ALA A 60 5.27 14.62 3.17
CA ALA A 60 4.66 14.61 4.49
C ALA A 60 3.27 15.27 4.50
N ILE A 61 3.10 16.40 3.81
CA ILE A 61 1.79 17.06 3.62
C ILE A 61 0.80 16.11 2.94
N CYS A 62 1.23 15.40 1.88
CA CYS A 62 0.39 14.41 1.20
C CYS A 62 -0.05 13.27 2.13
N GLU A 63 0.86 12.72 2.91
CA GLU A 63 0.53 11.64 3.84
C GLU A 63 -0.38 12.13 4.99
N VAL A 64 -0.10 13.31 5.54
CA VAL A 64 -0.96 13.93 6.57
C VAL A 64 -2.34 14.28 6.01
N SER A 65 -2.45 14.76 4.77
CA SER A 65 -3.74 15.08 4.13
C SER A 65 -4.64 13.85 3.93
N ARG A 66 -4.08 12.64 3.93
CA ARG A 66 -4.82 11.37 3.88
C ARG A 66 -5.44 10.96 5.21
N LEU A 67 -4.92 11.45 6.34
CA LEU A 67 -5.39 11.05 7.67
C LEU A 67 -6.89 11.32 7.91
N PRO A 68 -7.46 12.49 7.57
CA PRO A 68 -8.90 12.72 7.71
C PRO A 68 -9.73 11.73 6.90
N ALA A 69 -9.29 11.42 5.67
CA ALA A 69 -9.95 10.41 4.85
C ALA A 69 -9.90 9.03 5.50
N ALA A 70 -8.74 8.62 6.00
CA ALA A 70 -8.56 7.33 6.67
C ALA A 70 -9.52 7.17 7.87
N LEU A 71 -9.79 8.24 8.61
CA LEU A 71 -10.73 8.22 9.75
C LEU A 71 -12.21 8.22 9.31
N LEU A 72 -12.55 8.87 8.20
CA LEU A 72 -13.93 9.03 7.74
C LEU A 72 -14.37 7.89 6.80
N LEU A 73 -13.44 7.33 6.02
CA LEU A 73 -13.76 6.31 5.03
C LEU A 73 -14.34 5.02 5.60
N PRO A 74 -14.01 4.53 6.80
CA PRO A 74 -14.67 3.37 7.40
C PRO A 74 -16.18 3.56 7.52
N ALA A 75 -16.61 4.70 8.05
CA ALA A 75 -18.04 5.03 8.16
C ALA A 75 -18.68 5.20 6.78
N ALA A 76 -17.99 5.87 5.86
CA ALA A 76 -18.46 6.07 4.49
C ALA A 76 -18.60 4.75 3.73
N THR A 77 -17.64 3.81 3.86
CA THR A 77 -17.69 2.51 3.19
C THR A 77 -18.83 1.64 3.69
N LEU A 78 -19.14 1.66 4.98
CA LEU A 78 -20.28 0.92 5.53
C LEU A 78 -21.62 1.57 5.15
N ARG A 79 -21.70 2.91 5.17
CA ARG A 79 -22.93 3.64 4.86
C ARG A 79 -23.27 3.62 3.38
N HIS A 80 -22.29 3.83 2.52
CA HIS A 80 -22.47 4.03 1.08
C HIS A 80 -21.99 2.83 0.25
N GLY A 81 -21.19 1.93 0.85
CA GLY A 81 -20.54 0.80 0.20
C GLY A 81 -19.17 1.18 -0.40
N ALA A 82 -18.22 0.26 -0.36
CA ALA A 82 -16.86 0.45 -0.86
C ALA A 82 -16.85 0.92 -2.33
N ARG A 83 -17.75 0.38 -3.17
CA ARG A 83 -17.89 0.77 -4.57
C ARG A 83 -18.13 2.27 -4.75
N ARG A 84 -19.14 2.85 -4.07
CA ARG A 84 -19.48 4.28 -4.23
C ARG A 84 -18.37 5.18 -3.71
N VAL A 85 -17.74 4.78 -2.61
CA VAL A 85 -16.61 5.51 -2.03
C VAL A 85 -15.44 5.54 -3.01
N THR A 86 -15.07 4.39 -3.59
CA THR A 86 -14.02 4.31 -4.60
C THR A 86 -14.37 5.13 -5.84
N GLN A 87 -15.60 5.01 -6.35
CA GLN A 87 -16.06 5.80 -7.51
C GLN A 87 -15.98 7.30 -7.25
N GLY A 88 -16.42 7.75 -6.06
CA GLY A 88 -16.31 9.16 -5.67
C GLY A 88 -14.88 9.67 -5.68
N GLY A 89 -13.93 8.89 -5.12
CA GLY A 89 -12.51 9.21 -5.18
C GLY A 89 -11.99 9.29 -6.62
N LEU A 90 -12.32 8.32 -7.47
CA LEU A 90 -11.90 8.30 -8.88
C LEU A 90 -12.47 9.48 -9.69
N ILE A 91 -13.73 9.88 -9.47
CA ILE A 91 -14.31 11.04 -10.12
C ILE A 91 -13.56 12.33 -9.75
N ILE A 92 -13.21 12.48 -8.47
CA ILE A 92 -12.43 13.64 -8.03
C ILE A 92 -11.04 13.61 -8.68
N LEU A 93 -10.38 12.45 -8.73
CA LEU A 93 -9.08 12.31 -9.40
C LEU A 93 -9.14 12.66 -10.90
N LEU A 94 -10.21 12.28 -11.58
CA LEU A 94 -10.45 12.64 -12.99
C LEU A 94 -10.69 14.13 -13.20
N ALA A 95 -11.17 14.85 -12.19
CA ALA A 95 -11.35 16.30 -12.26
C ALA A 95 -10.06 17.08 -12.02
N LEU A 96 -9.04 16.51 -11.36
CA LEU A 96 -7.79 17.21 -11.05
C LEU A 96 -7.03 17.75 -12.29
N PRO A 97 -6.96 17.03 -13.43
CA PRO A 97 -6.35 17.54 -14.64
C PRO A 97 -6.96 18.87 -15.16
N LEU A 98 -8.21 19.18 -14.77
CA LEU A 98 -8.83 20.47 -15.13
C LEU A 98 -8.07 21.67 -14.53
N ILE A 99 -7.36 21.47 -13.42
CA ILE A 99 -6.47 22.49 -12.84
C ILE A 99 -5.36 22.85 -13.82
N ALA A 100 -4.91 21.89 -14.64
CA ALA A 100 -3.88 22.11 -15.65
C ALA A 100 -4.33 23.00 -16.81
N LEU A 101 -5.62 23.25 -16.98
CA LEU A 101 -6.16 24.16 -17.99
C LEU A 101 -5.68 25.61 -17.77
N SER A 102 -5.33 25.97 -16.54
CA SER A 102 -4.73 27.27 -16.19
C SER A 102 -3.20 27.32 -16.39
N GLY A 103 -2.61 26.24 -16.87
CA GLY A 103 -1.17 26.03 -17.03
C GLY A 103 -0.63 24.90 -16.14
N LEU A 104 0.58 24.43 -16.43
CA LEU A 104 1.31 23.40 -15.67
C LEU A 104 2.59 23.97 -15.03
N GLY A 105 2.45 25.09 -14.34
CA GLY A 105 3.54 25.61 -13.49
C GLY A 105 3.66 24.83 -12.17
N ASP A 106 4.74 25.09 -11.43
CA ASP A 106 5.05 24.38 -10.18
C ASP A 106 3.91 24.41 -9.15
N ARG A 107 3.19 25.53 -9.07
CA ARG A 107 2.05 25.71 -8.17
C ARG A 107 0.91 24.75 -8.52
N GLN A 108 0.55 24.66 -9.80
CA GLN A 108 -0.51 23.77 -10.29
C GLN A 108 -0.13 22.30 -10.12
N MET A 109 1.12 21.96 -10.44
CA MET A 109 1.64 20.60 -10.25
C MET A 109 1.60 20.19 -8.78
N THR A 110 2.09 21.05 -7.89
CA THR A 110 2.05 20.84 -6.44
C THR A 110 0.60 20.71 -5.94
N ALA A 111 -0.30 21.58 -6.40
CA ALA A 111 -1.70 21.53 -6.03
C ALA A 111 -2.37 20.20 -6.47
N ILE A 112 -2.18 19.77 -7.73
CA ILE A 112 -2.70 18.50 -8.23
C ILE A 112 -2.14 17.33 -7.39
N PHE A 113 -0.84 17.35 -7.08
CA PHE A 113 -0.20 16.31 -6.30
C PHE A 113 -0.79 16.20 -4.89
N VAL A 114 -0.89 17.31 -4.16
CA VAL A 114 -1.44 17.33 -2.79
C VAL A 114 -2.93 17.00 -2.80
N LEU A 115 -3.72 17.59 -3.70
CA LEU A 115 -5.16 17.37 -3.78
C LEU A 115 -5.50 15.94 -4.22
N SER A 116 -4.62 15.25 -4.93
CA SER A 116 -4.82 13.85 -5.31
C SER A 116 -4.73 12.88 -4.13
N ALA A 117 -4.06 13.25 -3.06
CA ALA A 117 -3.77 12.39 -1.92
C ALA A 117 -5.05 11.90 -1.21
N LEU A 118 -5.98 12.81 -0.94
CA LEU A 118 -7.24 12.50 -0.25
C LEU A 118 -8.17 11.58 -1.06
N PRO A 119 -8.50 11.87 -2.35
CA PRO A 119 -9.34 10.98 -3.14
C PRO A 119 -8.65 9.64 -3.48
N ALA A 120 -7.32 9.61 -3.61
CA ALA A 120 -6.59 8.36 -3.78
C ALA A 120 -6.77 7.42 -2.57
N MET A 121 -6.91 7.97 -1.35
CA MET A 121 -7.17 7.18 -0.16
C MET A 121 -8.50 6.40 -0.26
N ALA A 122 -9.53 6.98 -0.88
CA ALA A 122 -10.80 6.28 -1.13
C ALA A 122 -10.62 5.06 -2.04
N VAL A 123 -9.66 5.13 -2.97
CA VAL A 123 -9.29 4.01 -3.84
C VAL A 123 -8.57 2.94 -3.04
N TYR A 124 -7.54 3.30 -2.26
CA TYR A 124 -6.76 2.36 -1.46
C TYR A 124 -7.59 1.63 -0.40
N VAL A 125 -8.58 2.29 0.20
CA VAL A 125 -9.50 1.67 1.16
C VAL A 125 -10.55 0.80 0.47
N GLY A 126 -11.05 1.25 -0.68
CA GLY A 126 -12.14 0.56 -1.37
C GLY A 126 -11.71 -0.67 -2.15
N MET A 127 -10.50 -0.69 -2.74
CA MET A 127 -10.03 -1.79 -3.58
C MET A 127 -9.87 -3.12 -2.86
N PRO A 128 -9.24 -3.20 -1.68
CA PRO A 128 -9.20 -4.46 -0.92
C PRO A 128 -10.59 -5.01 -0.62
N ALA A 129 -11.55 -4.15 -0.29
CA ALA A 129 -12.93 -4.56 -0.03
C ALA A 129 -13.63 -5.11 -1.28
N LEU A 130 -13.42 -4.49 -2.45
CA LEU A 130 -13.95 -4.97 -3.73
C LEU A 130 -13.31 -6.30 -4.15
N VAL A 131 -12.01 -6.46 -3.94
CA VAL A 131 -11.28 -7.70 -4.23
C VAL A 131 -11.75 -8.83 -3.32
N ILE A 132 -11.88 -8.60 -2.02
CA ILE A 132 -12.41 -9.59 -1.07
C ILE A 132 -13.86 -9.97 -1.42
N GLY A 133 -14.69 -8.98 -1.79
CA GLY A 133 -16.06 -9.25 -2.23
C GLY A 133 -16.16 -10.10 -3.49
N ALA A 134 -15.17 -10.00 -4.39
CA ALA A 134 -15.07 -10.78 -5.62
C ALA A 134 -14.33 -12.12 -5.44
N SER A 135 -13.57 -12.29 -4.35
CA SER A 135 -12.79 -13.50 -4.10
C SER A 135 -13.67 -14.66 -3.64
N ARG A 136 -13.22 -15.88 -3.95
CA ARG A 136 -13.82 -17.09 -3.39
C ARG A 136 -13.41 -17.24 -1.92
N GLU A 137 -14.33 -17.76 -1.13
CA GLU A 137 -14.05 -18.09 0.27
C GLU A 137 -12.82 -19.01 0.40
N GLY A 138 -11.91 -18.69 1.32
CA GLY A 138 -10.63 -19.38 1.49
C GLY A 138 -9.52 -18.99 0.51
N ARG A 139 -9.73 -17.99 -0.37
CA ARG A 139 -8.70 -17.46 -1.30
C ARG A 139 -8.43 -15.97 -1.13
N ASP A 140 -8.82 -15.39 -0.02
CA ASP A 140 -8.68 -13.97 0.26
C ASP A 140 -7.21 -13.53 0.27
N GLY A 141 -6.34 -14.35 0.85
CA GLY A 141 -4.90 -14.10 0.90
C GLY A 141 -4.27 -13.99 -0.49
N ARG A 142 -4.62 -14.94 -1.36
CA ARG A 142 -4.13 -14.93 -2.75
C ARG A 142 -4.69 -13.74 -3.55
N SER A 143 -5.95 -13.39 -3.34
CA SER A 143 -6.59 -12.26 -4.04
C SER A 143 -5.97 -10.92 -3.62
N LEU A 144 -5.73 -10.72 -2.32
CA LEU A 144 -5.01 -9.54 -1.82
C LEU A 144 -3.54 -9.52 -2.26
N ALA A 145 -2.88 -10.68 -2.35
CA ALA A 145 -1.53 -10.77 -2.85
C ALA A 145 -1.42 -10.34 -4.32
N TRP A 146 -2.37 -10.75 -5.17
CA TRP A 146 -2.43 -10.27 -6.55
C TRP A 146 -2.70 -8.77 -6.64
N LEU A 147 -3.56 -8.23 -5.76
CA LEU A 147 -3.80 -6.79 -5.64
C LEU A 147 -2.50 -6.04 -5.31
N GLY A 148 -1.76 -6.54 -4.30
CA GLY A 148 -0.47 -5.96 -3.89
C GLY A 148 0.57 -6.03 -5.01
N LEU A 149 0.64 -7.15 -5.73
CA LEU A 149 1.54 -7.33 -6.88
C LEU A 149 1.20 -6.37 -8.02
N ALA A 150 -0.08 -6.24 -8.38
CA ALA A 150 -0.51 -5.35 -9.45
C ALA A 150 -0.21 -3.88 -9.10
N GLY A 151 -0.51 -3.46 -7.84
CA GLY A 151 -0.19 -2.12 -7.37
C GLY A 151 1.31 -1.86 -7.32
N GLY A 152 2.08 -2.82 -6.79
CA GLY A 152 3.53 -2.73 -6.70
C GLY A 152 4.22 -2.68 -8.06
N ALA A 153 3.77 -3.50 -9.02
CA ALA A 153 4.31 -3.48 -10.39
C ALA A 153 4.01 -2.15 -11.10
N GLY A 154 2.78 -1.63 -10.97
CA GLY A 154 2.43 -0.30 -11.49
C GLY A 154 3.29 0.78 -10.86
N GLY A 155 3.44 0.76 -9.53
CA GLY A 155 4.27 1.71 -8.78
C GLY A 155 5.75 1.67 -9.17
N ALA A 156 6.29 0.47 -9.42
CA ALA A 156 7.69 0.30 -9.82
C ALA A 156 7.98 0.80 -11.25
N LEU A 157 7.04 0.57 -12.18
CA LEU A 157 7.20 0.98 -13.58
C LEU A 157 6.80 2.43 -13.85
N GLY A 158 6.01 3.02 -12.94
CA GLY A 158 5.48 4.38 -13.09
C GLY A 158 6.55 5.44 -13.32
N PRO A 159 7.58 5.57 -12.46
CA PRO A 159 8.64 6.56 -12.64
C PRO A 159 9.33 6.46 -14.00
N THR A 160 9.68 5.24 -14.44
CA THR A 160 10.28 5.01 -15.74
C THR A 160 9.36 5.44 -16.87
N ALA A 161 8.07 5.03 -16.83
CA ALA A 161 7.09 5.43 -17.83
C ALA A 161 6.87 6.94 -17.84
N GLY A 162 6.82 7.56 -16.65
CA GLY A 162 6.68 9.00 -16.48
C GLY A 162 7.84 9.76 -17.08
N GLY A 163 9.09 9.35 -16.78
CA GLY A 163 10.30 9.94 -17.31
C GLY A 163 10.34 9.89 -18.83
N LEU A 164 10.12 8.71 -19.41
CA LEU A 164 10.11 8.54 -20.87
C LEU A 164 9.06 9.43 -21.56
N LEU A 165 7.86 9.55 -20.97
CA LEU A 165 6.80 10.41 -21.50
C LEU A 165 7.17 11.89 -21.36
N ALA A 166 7.71 12.28 -20.20
CA ALA A 166 8.08 13.67 -19.93
C ALA A 166 9.21 14.15 -20.85
N ASP A 167 10.24 13.31 -21.06
CA ASP A 167 11.37 13.62 -21.94
C ASP A 167 10.96 13.72 -23.40
N SER A 168 10.03 12.85 -23.84
CA SER A 168 9.65 12.78 -25.27
C SER A 168 8.54 13.78 -25.63
N TYR A 169 7.60 14.06 -24.72
CA TYR A 169 6.36 14.76 -25.04
C TYR A 169 5.96 15.81 -23.98
N GLY A 170 6.80 16.02 -22.95
CA GLY A 170 6.53 16.94 -21.87
C GLY A 170 5.60 16.38 -20.77
N ILE A 171 5.24 17.24 -19.82
CA ILE A 171 4.58 16.84 -18.56
C ILE A 171 3.09 16.47 -18.75
N LEU A 172 2.43 17.09 -19.73
CA LEU A 172 0.99 16.87 -19.95
C LEU A 172 0.62 15.40 -20.19
N PRO A 173 1.35 14.62 -21.02
CA PRO A 173 1.08 13.19 -21.19
C PRO A 173 1.19 12.38 -19.91
N VAL A 174 2.07 12.76 -18.97
CA VAL A 174 2.19 12.08 -17.68
C VAL A 174 0.95 12.33 -16.81
N LEU A 175 0.43 13.55 -16.81
CA LEU A 175 -0.84 13.85 -16.14
C LEU A 175 -2.01 13.11 -16.77
N LEU A 176 -2.03 12.99 -18.11
CA LEU A 176 -3.05 12.21 -18.83
C LEU A 176 -2.92 10.71 -18.53
N LEU A 177 -1.71 10.17 -18.37
CA LEU A 177 -1.49 8.79 -17.92
C LEU A 177 -2.11 8.55 -16.53
N PHE A 178 -1.91 9.49 -15.61
CA PHE A 178 -2.53 9.44 -14.29
C PHE A 178 -4.06 9.47 -14.36
N ALA A 179 -4.63 10.40 -15.14
CA ALA A 179 -6.08 10.49 -15.35
C ALA A 179 -6.64 9.23 -16.04
N THR A 180 -5.92 8.66 -17.03
CA THR A 180 -6.30 7.43 -17.70
C THR A 180 -6.36 6.25 -16.75
N GLY A 181 -5.39 6.13 -15.84
CA GLY A 181 -5.41 5.11 -14.78
C GLY A 181 -6.67 5.19 -13.92
N ALA A 182 -7.07 6.41 -13.51
CA ALA A 182 -8.31 6.62 -12.77
C ALA A 182 -9.56 6.33 -13.64
N ALA A 183 -9.54 6.71 -14.93
CA ALA A 183 -10.64 6.47 -15.87
C ALA A 183 -10.89 4.97 -16.11
N VAL A 184 -9.83 4.19 -16.32
CA VAL A 184 -9.91 2.73 -16.49
C VAL A 184 -10.46 2.05 -15.23
N MET A 185 -10.11 2.58 -14.06
CA MET A 185 -10.54 2.01 -12.78
C MET A 185 -12.02 2.30 -12.46
N LEU A 186 -12.57 3.39 -12.97
CA LEU A 186 -13.94 3.82 -12.67
C LEU A 186 -15.03 2.79 -13.07
N PRO A 187 -15.05 2.24 -14.30
CA PRO A 187 -16.00 1.18 -14.65
C PRO A 187 -15.73 -0.11 -13.88
N VAL A 188 -14.46 -0.44 -13.62
CA VAL A 188 -14.09 -1.66 -12.91
C VAL A 188 -14.61 -1.65 -11.48
N ALA A 189 -14.61 -0.51 -10.81
CA ALA A 189 -15.21 -0.36 -9.49
C ALA A 189 -16.73 -0.69 -9.50
N THR A 190 -17.36 -0.79 -10.68
CA THR A 190 -18.78 -1.21 -10.79
C THR A 190 -18.98 -2.71 -10.67
N PHE A 191 -17.97 -3.53 -10.95
CA PHE A 191 -18.07 -4.99 -10.97
C PHE A 191 -17.89 -5.66 -9.60
N GLY A 192 -17.45 -4.91 -8.60
CA GLY A 192 -17.30 -5.42 -7.23
C GLY A 192 -18.65 -5.80 -6.62
N ALA A 193 -18.71 -6.93 -5.92
CA ALA A 193 -19.86 -7.31 -5.13
C ALA A 193 -20.14 -6.23 -4.07
N LEU A 194 -21.41 -5.84 -3.92
CA LEU A 194 -21.83 -4.94 -2.86
C LEU A 194 -21.91 -5.74 -1.56
N PRO A 195 -21.01 -5.53 -0.58
CA PRO A 195 -21.23 -6.12 0.73
C PRO A 195 -22.54 -5.56 1.31
N PRO A 196 -23.24 -6.35 2.14
CA PRO A 196 -24.46 -5.90 2.78
C PRO A 196 -24.16 -4.63 3.58
N ARG A 197 -25.09 -3.66 3.51
CA ARG A 197 -24.97 -2.41 4.29
C ARG A 197 -25.13 -2.74 5.76
N THR A 198 -24.04 -2.63 6.51
CA THR A 198 -24.05 -2.77 7.96
C THR A 198 -23.95 -1.39 8.61
N ALA A 199 -24.62 -1.22 9.74
CA ALA A 199 -24.50 0.02 10.51
C ALA A 199 -23.06 0.20 11.01
N TRP A 200 -22.54 1.43 10.93
CA TRP A 200 -21.24 1.77 11.49
C TRP A 200 -21.33 1.70 13.03
N PRO A 201 -20.57 0.82 13.69
CA PRO A 201 -20.67 0.66 15.14
C PRO A 201 -20.08 1.83 15.95
N GLY A 202 -19.41 2.76 15.28
CA GLY A 202 -18.66 3.84 15.93
C GLY A 202 -17.27 3.39 16.43
N TRP A 203 -16.36 4.34 16.51
CA TRP A 203 -15.00 4.09 17.01
C TRP A 203 -14.99 3.59 18.46
N SER A 204 -15.86 4.16 19.33
CA SER A 204 -15.98 3.75 20.74
C SER A 204 -16.32 2.26 20.88
N THR A 205 -17.21 1.75 20.03
CA THR A 205 -17.60 0.33 20.05
C THR A 205 -16.48 -0.58 19.53
N LEU A 206 -15.72 -0.12 18.54
CA LEU A 206 -14.55 -0.86 18.04
C LEU A 206 -13.44 -0.90 19.09
N PHE A 207 -13.15 0.23 19.74
CA PHE A 207 -12.17 0.32 20.81
C PHE A 207 -12.59 -0.48 22.06
N GLY A 208 -13.89 -0.47 22.41
CA GLY A 208 -14.43 -1.21 23.56
C GLY A 208 -14.40 -2.73 23.39
N ARG A 209 -14.35 -3.26 22.16
CA ARG A 209 -14.22 -4.70 21.87
C ARG A 209 -12.79 -5.23 21.97
N GLY A 210 -11.84 -4.38 22.35
CA GLY A 210 -10.42 -4.74 22.37
C GLY A 210 -9.82 -4.74 20.97
N LEU A 211 -9.28 -3.58 20.56
CA LEU A 211 -8.61 -3.43 19.26
C LEU A 211 -7.60 -4.57 19.03
N PRO A 212 -7.51 -5.09 17.81
CA PRO A 212 -6.50 -6.07 17.47
C PRO A 212 -5.13 -5.40 17.32
N TRP A 213 -4.56 -4.97 18.46
CA TRP A 213 -3.30 -4.23 18.49
C TRP A 213 -2.15 -4.94 17.81
N LEU A 214 -2.10 -6.29 17.93
CA LEU A 214 -1.03 -7.09 17.33
C LEU A 214 -0.90 -6.90 15.82
N PRO A 215 -1.94 -7.14 15.00
CA PRO A 215 -1.84 -6.89 13.56
C PRO A 215 -1.66 -5.41 13.22
N LEU A 216 -2.25 -4.47 13.97
CA LEU A 216 -2.05 -3.04 13.73
C LEU A 216 -0.60 -2.62 13.99
N MET A 217 -0.01 -3.02 15.11
CA MET A 217 1.40 -2.71 15.40
C MET A 217 2.34 -3.35 14.39
N ALA A 218 2.10 -4.61 14.01
CA ALA A 218 2.89 -5.28 12.98
C ALA A 218 2.83 -4.54 11.64
N LEU A 219 1.64 -4.07 11.27
CA LEU A 219 1.41 -3.30 10.05
C LEU A 219 2.10 -1.93 10.08
N GLY A 220 1.98 -1.21 11.19
CA GLY A 220 2.66 0.08 11.39
C GLY A 220 4.19 -0.05 11.31
N LEU A 221 4.74 -1.07 11.99
CA LEU A 221 6.16 -1.37 11.98
C LEU A 221 6.66 -1.72 10.56
N ALA A 222 5.97 -2.63 9.86
CA ALA A 222 6.34 -3.02 8.50
C ALA A 222 6.31 -1.82 7.55
N SER A 223 5.31 -0.94 7.72
CA SER A 223 5.17 0.28 6.92
C SER A 223 6.23 1.32 7.23
N ALA A 224 6.62 1.47 8.50
CA ALA A 224 7.73 2.32 8.91
C ALA A 224 9.07 1.83 8.34
N ALA A 225 9.31 0.51 8.42
CA ALA A 225 10.51 -0.13 7.88
C ALA A 225 10.61 0.01 6.35
N ASP A 226 9.49 -0.21 5.63
CA ASP A 226 9.45 -0.07 4.17
C ASP A 226 9.62 1.38 3.72
N ALA A 227 9.03 2.34 4.44
CA ALA A 227 9.21 3.76 4.17
C ALA A 227 10.66 4.22 4.43
N GLY A 228 11.27 3.75 5.52
CA GLY A 228 12.68 3.98 5.80
C GLY A 228 13.60 3.40 4.73
N ARG A 229 13.34 2.16 4.30
CA ARG A 229 14.03 1.53 3.18
C ARG A 229 13.92 2.36 1.90
N ALA A 230 12.70 2.79 1.56
CA ALA A 230 12.44 3.59 0.35
C ALA A 230 13.17 4.93 0.38
N ALA A 231 13.39 5.52 1.55
CA ALA A 231 14.14 6.77 1.71
C ALA A 231 15.65 6.55 1.60
N LEU A 232 16.19 5.46 2.16
CA LEU A 232 17.65 5.22 2.22
C LEU A 232 18.22 4.63 0.93
N VAL A 233 17.55 3.64 0.32
CA VAL A 233 18.13 2.84 -0.76
C VAL A 233 18.57 3.69 -1.97
N PRO A 234 17.78 4.66 -2.45
CA PRO A 234 18.21 5.49 -3.57
C PRO A 234 19.49 6.30 -3.24
N GLY A 235 19.55 6.88 -2.05
CA GLY A 235 20.72 7.66 -1.60
C GLY A 235 21.98 6.81 -1.53
N GLU A 236 21.89 5.62 -0.97
CA GLU A 236 23.03 4.69 -0.86
C GLU A 236 23.53 4.24 -2.24
N LEU A 237 22.64 3.94 -3.19
CA LEU A 237 23.02 3.58 -4.55
C LEU A 237 23.76 4.72 -5.27
N VAL A 238 23.32 5.96 -5.10
CA VAL A 238 24.02 7.14 -5.64
C VAL A 238 25.39 7.33 -4.95
N HIS A 239 25.49 7.12 -3.65
CA HIS A 239 26.77 7.16 -2.91
C HIS A 239 27.78 6.13 -3.42
N HIS A 240 27.31 4.99 -3.93
CA HIS A 240 28.15 3.96 -4.56
C HIS A 240 28.55 4.31 -6.01
N GLY A 241 28.21 5.49 -6.51
CA GLY A 241 28.52 5.92 -7.87
C GLY A 241 27.67 5.25 -8.95
N GLU A 242 26.57 4.61 -8.58
CA GLU A 242 25.63 4.09 -9.56
C GLU A 242 24.96 5.26 -10.29
N PRO A 243 24.99 5.26 -11.64
CA PRO A 243 24.29 6.27 -12.42
C PRO A 243 22.77 6.18 -12.15
N LEU A 244 22.05 7.32 -12.21
CA LEU A 244 20.61 7.37 -11.91
C LEU A 244 19.80 6.30 -12.66
N ALA A 245 20.12 6.06 -13.92
CA ALA A 245 19.49 5.00 -14.71
C ALA A 245 19.78 3.59 -14.13
N GLY A 246 21.01 3.33 -13.69
CA GLY A 246 21.41 2.08 -13.05
C GLY A 246 20.70 1.89 -11.71
N ALA A 247 20.67 2.93 -10.88
CA ALA A 247 19.92 2.92 -9.61
C ALA A 247 18.43 2.66 -9.85
N GLY A 248 17.82 3.29 -10.86
CA GLY A 248 16.43 3.07 -11.24
C GLY A 248 16.13 1.62 -11.66
N LEU A 249 16.99 1.01 -12.47
CA LEU A 249 16.86 -0.41 -12.87
C LEU A 249 16.99 -1.35 -11.66
N LEU A 250 17.95 -1.08 -10.78
CA LEU A 250 18.14 -1.87 -9.55
C LEU A 250 16.93 -1.75 -8.63
N LEU A 251 16.36 -0.55 -8.46
CA LEU A 251 15.15 -0.34 -7.68
C LEU A 251 13.94 -1.07 -8.29
N THR A 252 13.81 -1.06 -9.62
CA THR A 252 12.74 -1.79 -10.32
C THR A 252 12.89 -3.30 -10.14
N ALA A 253 14.12 -3.83 -10.27
CA ALA A 253 14.40 -5.24 -9.99
C ALA A 253 14.09 -5.60 -8.52
N GLY A 254 14.46 -4.71 -7.58
CA GLY A 254 14.14 -4.85 -6.17
C GLY A 254 12.62 -4.86 -5.91
N ALA A 255 11.88 -4.01 -6.57
CA ALA A 255 10.41 -4.00 -6.48
C ALA A 255 9.79 -5.29 -7.03
N ALA A 256 10.36 -5.88 -8.10
CA ALA A 256 9.93 -7.17 -8.62
C ALA A 256 10.14 -8.30 -7.59
N VAL A 257 11.30 -8.33 -6.90
CA VAL A 257 11.57 -9.28 -5.82
C VAL A 257 10.60 -9.10 -4.65
N ALA A 258 10.35 -7.86 -4.22
CA ALA A 258 9.34 -7.57 -3.19
C ALA A 258 7.93 -8.02 -3.62
N GLY A 259 7.60 -7.86 -4.90
CA GLY A 259 6.35 -8.33 -5.49
C GLY A 259 6.18 -9.85 -5.45
N LEU A 260 7.25 -10.62 -5.66
CA LEU A 260 7.23 -12.08 -5.48
C LEU A 260 6.86 -12.47 -4.04
N GLY A 261 7.22 -11.64 -3.06
CA GLY A 261 6.82 -11.81 -1.67
C GLY A 261 5.30 -11.87 -1.51
N PHE A 262 4.54 -11.02 -2.17
CA PHE A 262 3.08 -11.06 -2.14
C PHE A 262 2.53 -12.40 -2.62
N LEU A 263 3.10 -12.98 -3.68
CA LEU A 263 2.65 -14.28 -4.21
C LEU A 263 2.95 -15.43 -3.26
N ILE A 264 4.14 -15.43 -2.64
CA ILE A 264 4.56 -16.45 -1.67
C ILE A 264 3.68 -16.37 -0.43
N PHE A 265 3.61 -15.19 0.19
CA PHE A 265 2.82 -14.98 1.41
C PHE A 265 1.32 -15.09 1.17
N GLY A 266 0.81 -14.75 -0.01
CA GLY A 266 -0.59 -14.94 -0.38
C GLY A 266 -1.00 -16.41 -0.43
N ARG A 267 -0.16 -17.27 -1.02
CA ARG A 267 -0.38 -18.72 -1.00
C ARG A 267 -0.29 -19.31 0.40
N MET A 268 0.64 -18.80 1.21
CA MET A 268 0.75 -19.21 2.61
C MET A 268 -0.46 -18.79 3.43
N ALA A 269 -0.98 -17.59 3.20
CA ALA A 269 -2.13 -17.06 3.91
C ALA A 269 -3.42 -17.85 3.65
N ASP A 270 -3.57 -18.42 2.45
CA ASP A 270 -4.70 -19.30 2.14
C ASP A 270 -4.61 -20.69 2.83
N ARG A 271 -3.42 -21.08 3.29
CA ARG A 271 -3.15 -22.40 3.89
C ARG A 271 -2.83 -22.37 5.38
N GLN A 272 -2.43 -21.21 5.86
CA GLN A 272 -1.94 -21.01 7.23
C GLN A 272 -2.70 -19.89 7.92
N SER A 273 -2.59 -19.81 9.24
CA SER A 273 -3.18 -18.70 10.00
C SER A 273 -2.49 -17.37 9.65
N ALA A 274 -3.26 -16.29 9.63
CA ALA A 274 -2.77 -14.93 9.38
C ALA A 274 -1.60 -14.56 10.33
N SER A 275 -1.64 -14.99 11.58
CA SER A 275 -0.57 -14.76 12.56
C SER A 275 0.77 -15.42 12.19
N ARG A 276 0.74 -16.62 11.56
CA ARG A 276 1.98 -17.25 11.05
C ARG A 276 2.57 -16.47 9.89
N VAL A 277 1.70 -15.97 9.00
CA VAL A 277 2.12 -15.12 7.87
C VAL A 277 2.77 -13.84 8.36
N VAL A 278 2.16 -13.16 9.36
CA VAL A 278 2.76 -11.99 10.03
C VAL A 278 4.12 -12.34 10.63
N GLY A 279 4.21 -13.41 11.41
CA GLY A 279 5.46 -13.81 12.07
C GLY A 279 6.59 -14.09 11.08
N LEU A 280 6.32 -14.84 10.01
CA LEU A 280 7.30 -15.11 8.96
C LEU A 280 7.65 -13.84 8.18
N GLY A 281 6.68 -12.96 7.91
CA GLY A 281 6.93 -11.66 7.28
C GLY A 281 7.88 -10.82 8.11
N VAL A 282 7.67 -10.73 9.43
CA VAL A 282 8.57 -9.98 10.34
C VAL A 282 9.96 -10.62 10.38
N LEU A 283 10.08 -11.95 10.41
CA LEU A 283 11.39 -12.62 10.37
C LEU A 283 12.17 -12.29 9.10
N VAL A 284 11.50 -12.34 7.94
CA VAL A 284 12.10 -11.98 6.65
C VAL A 284 12.48 -10.50 6.61
N LEU A 285 11.65 -9.61 7.16
CA LEU A 285 11.94 -8.18 7.30
C LEU A 285 13.20 -7.95 8.15
N VAL A 286 13.30 -8.59 9.31
CA VAL A 286 14.46 -8.51 10.20
C VAL A 286 15.73 -9.01 9.51
N ALA A 287 15.66 -10.19 8.88
CA ALA A 287 16.78 -10.77 8.16
C ALA A 287 17.24 -9.87 7.01
N GLY A 288 16.29 -9.34 6.21
CA GLY A 288 16.57 -8.39 5.13
C GLY A 288 17.19 -7.08 5.62
N SER A 289 16.78 -6.58 6.80
CA SER A 289 17.35 -5.37 7.39
C SER A 289 18.84 -5.55 7.76
N PHE A 290 19.17 -6.60 8.51
CA PHE A 290 20.56 -6.88 8.88
C PHE A 290 21.40 -7.24 7.66
N ALA A 291 20.87 -8.00 6.71
CA ALA A 291 21.56 -8.30 5.46
C ALA A 291 21.85 -7.01 4.65
N SER A 292 20.93 -6.04 4.63
CA SER A 292 21.14 -4.74 3.96
C SER A 292 22.28 -3.96 4.61
N ALA A 293 22.35 -3.95 5.94
CA ALA A 293 23.46 -3.30 6.66
C ALA A 293 24.81 -3.93 6.34
N LEU A 294 24.87 -5.26 6.24
CA LEU A 294 26.10 -6.00 5.90
C LEU A 294 26.50 -5.82 4.43
N ALA A 295 25.52 -5.77 3.54
CA ALA A 295 25.75 -5.69 2.10
C ALA A 295 25.92 -4.26 1.58
N ILE A 296 25.88 -3.25 2.45
CA ILE A 296 25.82 -1.84 2.06
C ILE A 296 26.96 -1.40 1.12
N HIS A 297 28.12 -2.03 1.20
CA HIS A 297 29.30 -1.70 0.41
C HIS A 297 29.32 -2.37 -0.99
N TRP A 298 28.33 -3.21 -1.31
CA TRP A 298 28.22 -3.87 -2.61
C TRP A 298 26.82 -3.78 -3.18
N ALA A 299 26.62 -2.86 -4.11
CA ALA A 299 25.31 -2.46 -4.64
C ALA A 299 24.39 -3.63 -5.05
N PRO A 300 24.83 -4.68 -5.80
CA PRO A 300 23.94 -5.79 -6.15
C PRO A 300 23.45 -6.58 -4.94
N ALA A 301 24.34 -6.90 -3.97
CA ALA A 301 23.92 -7.60 -2.76
C ALA A 301 23.03 -6.73 -1.87
N PHE A 302 23.32 -5.44 -1.80
CA PHE A 302 22.52 -4.47 -1.06
C PHE A 302 21.08 -4.39 -1.62
N VAL A 303 20.92 -4.37 -2.95
CA VAL A 303 19.61 -4.36 -3.58
C VAL A 303 18.83 -5.65 -3.27
N VAL A 304 19.48 -6.81 -3.36
CA VAL A 304 18.83 -8.10 -3.02
C VAL A 304 18.42 -8.13 -1.55
N ALA A 305 19.28 -7.69 -0.65
CA ALA A 305 19.02 -7.65 0.79
C ALA A 305 17.88 -6.68 1.13
N SER A 306 17.90 -5.45 0.58
CA SER A 306 16.86 -4.45 0.80
C SER A 306 15.53 -4.86 0.18
N SER A 307 15.55 -5.61 -0.94
CA SER A 307 14.36 -6.21 -1.53
C SER A 307 13.77 -7.31 -0.66
N THR A 308 14.63 -8.09 0.02
CA THR A 308 14.21 -9.10 1.01
C THR A 308 13.50 -8.42 2.20
N LEU A 309 14.00 -7.27 2.67
CA LEU A 309 13.29 -6.45 3.67
C LEU A 309 11.90 -6.07 3.16
N GLY A 310 11.80 -5.52 1.94
CA GLY A 310 10.52 -5.16 1.29
C GLY A 310 9.57 -6.36 1.13
N MET A 311 10.10 -7.53 0.81
CA MET A 311 9.33 -8.79 0.76
C MET A 311 8.75 -9.14 2.14
N GLY A 312 9.55 -9.03 3.21
CA GLY A 312 9.10 -9.23 4.59
C GLY A 312 8.02 -8.23 5.01
N ALA A 313 8.18 -6.96 4.67
CA ALA A 313 7.19 -5.92 4.92
C ALA A 313 5.87 -6.22 4.21
N SER A 314 5.91 -6.64 2.94
CA SER A 314 4.75 -7.05 2.16
C SER A 314 4.02 -8.26 2.76
N GLY A 315 4.76 -9.27 3.23
CA GLY A 315 4.20 -10.44 3.91
C GLY A 315 3.54 -10.07 5.24
N THR A 316 4.19 -9.22 6.04
CA THR A 316 3.65 -8.72 7.31
C THR A 316 2.37 -7.94 7.08
N ARG A 317 2.35 -7.04 6.08
CA ARG A 317 1.18 -6.27 5.69
C ARG A 317 0.01 -7.17 5.31
N LEU A 318 0.22 -8.11 4.39
CA LEU A 318 -0.80 -9.03 3.94
C LEU A 318 -1.39 -9.86 5.08
N GLY A 319 -0.54 -10.43 5.94
CA GLY A 319 -0.98 -11.20 7.10
C GLY A 319 -1.76 -10.35 8.11
N ALA A 320 -1.34 -9.12 8.34
CA ALA A 320 -2.02 -8.19 9.24
C ALA A 320 -3.39 -7.76 8.70
N GLU A 321 -3.50 -7.44 7.41
CA GLU A 321 -4.78 -7.12 6.76
C GLU A 321 -5.77 -8.29 6.83
N LEU A 322 -5.31 -9.51 6.60
CA LEU A 322 -6.14 -10.72 6.74
C LEU A 322 -6.56 -10.97 8.19
N ALA A 323 -5.69 -10.72 9.17
CA ALA A 323 -6.04 -10.79 10.57
C ALA A 323 -7.11 -9.76 10.95
N LEU A 324 -7.04 -8.53 10.42
CA LEU A 324 -8.05 -7.49 10.60
C LEU A 324 -9.39 -7.90 9.96
N ILE A 325 -9.37 -8.46 8.75
CA ILE A 325 -10.57 -8.97 8.07
C ILE A 325 -11.17 -10.13 8.85
N GLY A 326 -10.36 -11.05 9.35
CA GLY A 326 -10.82 -12.17 10.18
C GLY A 326 -11.45 -11.72 11.50
N TRP A 327 -10.93 -10.63 12.09
CA TRP A 327 -11.48 -10.05 13.32
C TRP A 327 -12.79 -9.29 13.10
N LEU A 328 -12.90 -8.51 12.02
CA LEU A 328 -14.08 -7.69 11.70
C LEU A 328 -15.18 -8.44 10.98
N GLY A 329 -14.83 -9.50 10.24
CA GLY A 329 -15.68 -10.19 9.28
C GLY A 329 -15.50 -9.66 7.86
N ARG A 330 -15.71 -10.54 6.87
CA ARG A 330 -15.57 -10.20 5.43
C ARG A 330 -16.54 -9.11 4.97
N ASP A 331 -17.71 -9.04 5.57
CA ASP A 331 -18.72 -7.99 5.34
C ASP A 331 -18.23 -6.60 5.71
N ARG A 332 -17.21 -6.51 6.57
CA ARG A 332 -16.55 -5.28 7.02
C ARG A 332 -15.13 -5.10 6.49
N ALA A 333 -14.78 -5.77 5.39
CA ALA A 333 -13.45 -5.68 4.80
C ALA A 333 -13.03 -4.23 4.48
N GLY A 334 -13.97 -3.35 4.12
CA GLY A 334 -13.69 -1.92 3.92
C GLY A 334 -13.26 -1.20 5.20
N VAL A 335 -13.78 -1.60 6.36
CA VAL A 335 -13.33 -1.07 7.68
C VAL A 335 -11.96 -1.60 8.03
N ALA A 336 -11.70 -2.90 7.78
CA ALA A 336 -10.40 -3.51 7.98
C ALA A 336 -9.33 -2.81 7.13
N ALA A 337 -9.62 -2.58 5.84
CA ALA A 337 -8.74 -1.86 4.93
C ALA A 337 -8.48 -0.42 5.41
N ALA A 338 -9.50 0.31 5.86
CA ALA A 338 -9.33 1.68 6.34
C ALA A 338 -8.49 1.75 7.63
N LEU A 339 -8.71 0.83 8.59
CA LEU A 339 -7.87 0.70 9.78
C LEU A 339 -6.42 0.35 9.41
N GLY A 340 -6.26 -0.57 8.47
CA GLY A 340 -4.97 -0.96 7.92
C GLY A 340 -4.25 0.23 7.31
N GLU A 341 -4.88 0.95 6.39
CA GLU A 341 -4.28 2.11 5.72
C GLU A 341 -3.98 3.26 6.69
N THR A 342 -4.83 3.52 7.70
CA THR A 342 -4.53 4.50 8.73
C THR A 342 -3.23 4.16 9.47
N THR A 343 -3.04 2.88 9.78
CA THR A 343 -1.83 2.39 10.46
C THR A 343 -0.61 2.45 9.55
N VAL A 344 -0.77 2.12 8.26
CA VAL A 344 0.27 2.26 7.23
C VAL A 344 0.74 3.71 7.12
N LEU A 345 -0.21 4.66 7.05
CA LEU A 345 0.10 6.10 7.02
C LEU A 345 0.88 6.54 8.25
N GLY A 346 0.43 6.14 9.45
CA GLY A 346 1.14 6.43 10.70
C GLY A 346 2.56 5.89 10.69
N GLY A 347 2.75 4.65 10.25
CA GLY A 347 4.07 4.03 10.10
C GLY A 347 4.97 4.81 9.13
N ARG A 348 4.45 5.21 7.97
CA ARG A 348 5.22 5.95 6.95
C ARG A 348 5.59 7.35 7.39
N VAL A 349 4.66 8.08 8.01
CA VAL A 349 4.90 9.44 8.52
C VAL A 349 6.01 9.45 9.57
N LEU A 350 6.08 8.42 10.41
CA LEU A 350 7.08 8.32 11.47
C LEU A 350 8.38 7.65 10.98
N GLY A 351 8.26 6.61 10.16
CA GLY A 351 9.40 5.76 9.78
C GLY A 351 10.40 6.43 8.86
N ALA A 352 9.92 7.08 7.79
CA ALA A 352 10.82 7.68 6.81
C ALA A 352 11.70 8.80 7.40
N PRO A 353 11.18 9.78 8.16
CA PRO A 353 12.02 10.80 8.79
C PRO A 353 12.95 10.24 9.87
N ALA A 354 12.45 9.30 10.69
CA ALA A 354 13.26 8.72 11.76
C ALA A 354 14.45 7.92 11.20
N VAL A 355 14.19 7.10 10.18
CA VAL A 355 15.25 6.30 9.56
C VAL A 355 16.18 7.16 8.71
N GLY A 356 15.64 8.16 7.98
CA GLY A 356 16.45 9.13 7.23
C GLY A 356 17.40 9.91 8.12
N SER A 357 16.92 10.43 9.26
CA SER A 357 17.77 11.15 10.21
C SER A 357 18.87 10.26 10.84
N LEU A 358 18.58 8.98 11.07
CA LEU A 358 19.61 8.03 11.53
C LEU A 358 20.65 7.77 10.43
N GLY A 359 20.20 7.67 9.16
CA GLY A 359 21.08 7.53 8.00
C GLY A 359 22.03 8.72 7.84
N ASP A 360 21.49 9.94 7.94
CA ASP A 360 22.28 11.16 7.86
C ASP A 360 23.26 11.32 9.02
N ALA A 361 22.86 10.93 10.24
CA ALA A 361 23.69 11.10 11.44
C ALA A 361 24.75 10.00 11.60
N TYR A 362 24.45 8.75 11.27
CA TYR A 362 25.26 7.58 11.61
C TYR A 362 25.57 6.66 10.41
N GLY A 363 25.08 7.00 9.22
CA GLY A 363 25.22 6.21 8.00
C GLY A 363 24.14 5.14 7.81
N GLY A 364 23.98 4.71 6.56
CA GLY A 364 22.90 3.81 6.13
C GLY A 364 22.97 2.43 6.82
N ALA A 365 24.16 1.87 7.04
CA ALA A 365 24.31 0.59 7.76
C ALA A 365 23.69 0.63 9.17
N TYR A 366 23.93 1.73 9.89
CA TYR A 366 23.36 1.92 11.22
C TYR A 366 21.83 2.03 11.16
N ALA A 367 21.31 2.78 10.20
CA ALA A 367 19.87 2.94 10.01
C ALA A 367 19.18 1.60 9.69
N PHE A 368 19.76 0.75 8.83
CA PHE A 368 19.23 -0.59 8.55
C PHE A 368 19.29 -1.52 9.78
N ASN A 369 20.38 -1.47 10.57
CA ASN A 369 20.45 -2.21 11.83
C ASN A 369 19.38 -1.74 12.82
N ALA A 370 19.12 -0.43 12.91
CA ALA A 370 18.08 0.12 13.77
C ALA A 370 16.66 -0.36 13.34
N ILE A 371 16.38 -0.43 12.04
CA ILE A 371 15.13 -1.03 11.51
C ILE A 371 15.01 -2.49 11.98
N GLY A 372 16.06 -3.30 11.77
CA GLY A 372 16.07 -4.72 12.13
C GLY A 372 15.88 -4.94 13.62
N LEU A 373 16.60 -4.19 14.45
CA LEU A 373 16.51 -4.29 15.92
C LEU A 373 15.12 -3.86 16.43
N THR A 374 14.59 -2.75 15.92
CA THR A 374 13.25 -2.28 16.29
C THR A 374 12.17 -3.30 15.92
N ALA A 375 12.27 -3.90 14.74
CA ALA A 375 11.37 -4.96 14.31
C ALA A 375 11.47 -6.21 15.19
N LEU A 376 12.68 -6.63 15.54
CA LEU A 376 12.93 -7.79 16.41
C LEU A 376 12.38 -7.57 17.81
N LEU A 377 12.69 -6.44 18.43
CA LEU A 377 12.20 -6.08 19.77
C LEU A 377 10.68 -5.96 19.81
N SER A 378 10.08 -5.34 18.80
CA SER A 378 8.64 -5.23 18.69
C SER A 378 7.97 -6.60 18.53
N ALA A 379 8.51 -7.47 17.70
CA ALA A 379 8.02 -8.86 17.55
C ALA A 379 8.12 -9.63 18.87
N GLY A 380 9.23 -9.52 19.58
CA GLY A 380 9.43 -10.13 20.89
C GLY A 380 8.43 -9.63 21.94
N ALA A 381 8.21 -8.32 22.02
CA ALA A 381 7.21 -7.71 22.91
C ALA A 381 5.79 -8.19 22.59
N LEU A 382 5.43 -8.23 21.30
CA LEU A 382 4.12 -8.70 20.86
C LEU A 382 3.88 -10.17 21.19
N MET A 383 4.88 -11.04 21.02
CA MET A 383 4.81 -12.45 21.40
C MET A 383 4.68 -12.62 22.92
N ALA A 384 5.41 -11.85 23.70
CA ALA A 384 5.31 -11.87 25.15
C ALA A 384 3.91 -11.44 25.64
N LEU A 385 3.36 -10.36 25.08
CA LEU A 385 2.00 -9.91 25.38
C LEU A 385 0.94 -10.95 24.98
N ALA A 386 1.08 -11.62 23.84
CA ALA A 386 0.19 -12.69 23.42
C ALA A 386 0.24 -13.88 24.39
N ALA A 387 1.45 -14.28 24.81
CA ALA A 387 1.62 -15.37 25.79
C ALA A 387 1.02 -15.03 27.15
N LEU A 388 1.19 -13.78 27.64
CA LEU A 388 0.58 -13.33 28.88
C LEU A 388 -0.96 -13.35 28.82
N ARG A 389 -1.57 -12.90 27.71
CA ARG A 389 -3.03 -12.95 27.53
C ARG A 389 -3.59 -14.38 27.54
N LEU A 390 -2.87 -15.32 26.92
CA LEU A 390 -3.28 -16.74 26.92
C LEU A 390 -3.21 -17.36 28.33
N ARG A 391 -2.32 -16.90 29.19
CA ARG A 391 -2.22 -17.36 30.59
C ARG A 391 -3.35 -16.81 31.45
N HIS A 392 -3.82 -15.60 31.20
CA HIS A 392 -4.87 -14.95 32.00
C HIS A 392 -6.30 -15.29 31.54
N ASN A 393 -6.50 -15.83 30.33
CA ASN A 393 -7.80 -16.25 29.81
C ASN A 393 -7.76 -17.69 29.29
N PRO A 394 -7.77 -18.72 30.18
CA PRO A 394 -7.70 -20.13 29.78
C PRO A 394 -9.00 -20.65 29.12
N VAL A 395 -10.06 -19.84 29.00
CA VAL A 395 -11.42 -20.26 28.56
C VAL A 395 -11.58 -20.28 27.02
N VAL A 396 -10.64 -19.80 26.24
CA VAL A 396 -10.75 -19.88 24.78
C VAL A 396 -9.88 -21.01 24.25
N ARG A 397 -10.21 -22.27 24.63
CA ARG A 397 -9.81 -23.42 23.81
C ARG A 397 -10.84 -23.53 22.68
N PRO A 398 -10.46 -23.46 21.40
CA PRO A 398 -11.35 -23.85 20.33
C PRO A 398 -11.67 -25.33 20.57
N SER A 399 -12.96 -25.64 20.70
CA SER A 399 -13.45 -27.01 20.64
C SER A 399 -12.93 -27.60 19.31
N ALA A 400 -12.21 -28.70 19.44
CA ALA A 400 -11.67 -29.49 18.33
C ALA A 400 -12.78 -30.00 17.40
#